data_3bb5538f4122af86545eed2a406dba7e
#
_entry.id   3bb5538f4122af86545eed2a406dba7e
#
_cell.length_a   1.000
_cell.length_b   1.000
_cell.length_c   1.000
_cell.angle_alpha   90.00
_cell.angle_beta   90.00
_cell.angle_gamma   90.00
#
_symmetry.space_group_name_H-M   'P 1'
#
loop_
_entity.id
_entity.type
_entity.pdbx_description
1 polymer ?
#
loop_
_entity_poly.entity_id
_entity_poly.type
_entity_poly.pdbx_seq_one_letter_code
_entity_poly.pdbx_strand_id
1 'polypeptide(L)' 'MTQKEMTRLRVINQTIDKVITIREAAELLDLSERQVIRLKKGVLKEG' A
#
# COMPACT_ATOMS: atom_id res chain seq x y z
N MET A 1 7.55 7.66 15.79
CA MET A 1 6.87 7.63 14.51
C MET A 1 7.82 7.33 13.39
N THR A 2 7.59 6.28 12.69
CA THR A 2 8.52 5.82 11.68
C THR A 2 8.08 6.28 10.31
N GLN A 3 9.04 6.71 9.51
CA GLN A 3 8.77 7.09 8.13
C GLN A 3 8.17 5.94 7.34
N LYS A 4 8.38 4.71 7.80
CA LYS A 4 7.85 3.53 7.14
C LYS A 4 6.32 3.53 7.10
N GLU A 5 5.69 3.95 8.18
CA GLU A 5 4.22 3.97 8.23
C GLU A 5 3.66 5.00 7.27
N MET A 6 4.28 6.17 7.21
CA MET A 6 3.83 7.22 6.29
C MET A 6 4.06 6.79 4.84
N THR A 7 5.19 6.16 4.57
CA THR A 7 5.49 5.67 3.23
C THR A 7 4.50 4.58 2.83
N ARG A 8 4.17 3.68 3.76
CA ARG A 8 3.23 2.61 3.50
C ARG A 8 1.86 3.17 3.12
N LEU A 9 1.36 4.10 3.89
CA LEU A 9 0.06 4.70 3.62
C LEU A 9 0.06 5.40 2.27
N ARG A 10 1.11 6.14 1.97
CA ARG A 10 1.24 6.84 0.69
C ARG A 10 1.20 5.85 -0.48
N VAL A 11 1.98 4.78 -0.38
CA VAL A 11 2.05 3.77 -1.43
C VAL A 11 0.70 3.08 -1.61
N ILE A 12 0.03 2.76 -0.52
CA ILE A 12 -1.29 2.13 -0.58
C ILE A 12 -2.29 3.06 -1.25
N ASN A 13 -2.28 4.34 -0.91
CA ASN A 13 -3.16 5.32 -1.54
C ASN A 13 -2.88 5.43 -3.04
N GLN A 14 -1.63 5.41 -3.43
CA GLN A 14 -1.26 5.43 -4.84
C GLN A 14 -1.79 4.19 -5.57
N THR A 15 -1.80 3.05 -4.89
CA THR A 15 -2.35 1.82 -5.44
C THR A 15 -3.86 1.93 -5.62
N ILE A 16 -4.53 2.54 -4.65
CA ILE A 16 -5.98 2.74 -4.72
C ILE A 16 -6.34 3.66 -5.89
N ASP A 17 -5.56 4.72 -6.08
CA ASP A 17 -5.76 5.67 -7.18
C ASP A 17 -5.25 5.14 -8.52
N LYS A 18 -4.70 3.93 -8.54
CA LYS A 18 -4.16 3.30 -9.74
C LYS A 18 -2.97 4.07 -10.32
N VAL A 19 -2.28 4.82 -9.49
CA VAL A 19 -1.05 5.50 -9.89
C VAL A 19 0.06 4.46 -10.06
N ILE A 20 0.06 3.45 -9.21
CA ILE A 20 1.02 2.34 -9.30
C ILE A 20 0.25 1.02 -9.17
N THR A 21 0.89 -0.06 -9.60
CA THR A 21 0.29 -1.38 -9.51
C THR A 21 0.53 -1.99 -8.13
N ILE A 22 -0.23 -3.04 -7.82
CA ILE A 22 -0.03 -3.82 -6.59
C ILE A 22 1.40 -4.34 -6.53
N ARG A 23 1.90 -4.81 -7.66
CA ARG A 23 3.26 -5.34 -7.74
C ARG A 23 4.30 -4.27 -7.41
N GLU A 24 4.13 -3.10 -7.97
CA GLU A 24 5.03 -1.99 -7.69
C GLU A 24 5.00 -1.60 -6.22
N ALA A 25 3.79 -1.54 -5.66
CA ALA A 25 3.63 -1.23 -4.25
C ALA A 25 4.33 -2.27 -3.37
N ALA A 26 4.20 -3.54 -3.73
CA ALA A 26 4.83 -4.62 -2.99
C ALA A 26 6.35 -4.46 -3.00
N GLU A 27 6.91 -4.10 -4.14
CA GLU A 27 8.35 -3.88 -4.25
C GLU A 27 8.79 -2.68 -3.43
N LEU A 28 8.04 -1.59 -3.50
CA LEU A 28 8.37 -0.37 -2.76
C LEU A 28 8.30 -0.59 -1.26
N LEU A 29 7.38 -1.42 -0.79
CA LEU A 29 7.20 -1.68 0.62
C LEU A 29 7.95 -2.92 1.11
N ASP A 30 8.59 -3.63 0.20
CA ASP A 30 9.28 -4.88 0.51
C ASP A 30 8.32 -5.89 1.12
N LEU A 31 7.12 -5.96 0.53
CA LEU A 31 6.06 -6.87 0.96
C LEU A 31 5.64 -7.73 -0.22
N SER A 32 4.81 -8.74 0.05
CA SER A 32 4.24 -9.54 -1.02
C SER A 32 3.00 -8.84 -1.57
N GLU A 33 2.60 -9.20 -2.78
CA GLU A 33 1.39 -8.66 -3.38
C GLU A 33 0.17 -8.93 -2.50
N ARG A 34 0.14 -10.10 -1.89
CA ARG A 34 -0.96 -10.49 -1.00
C ARG A 34 -1.06 -9.53 0.19
N GLN A 35 0.09 -9.16 0.74
CA GLN A 35 0.13 -8.21 1.86
C GLN A 35 -0.38 -6.85 1.43
N VAL A 36 0.01 -6.40 0.24
CA VAL A 36 -0.44 -5.12 -0.28
C VAL A 36 -1.94 -5.10 -0.47
N ILE A 37 -2.50 -6.17 -1.02
CA ILE A 37 -3.94 -6.30 -1.21
C ILE A 37 -4.66 -6.21 0.12
N ARG A 38 -4.13 -6.86 1.13
CA ARG A 38 -4.71 -6.85 2.47
C ARG A 38 -4.70 -5.44 3.07
N LEU A 39 -3.57 -4.75 2.94
CA LEU A 39 -3.45 -3.38 3.43
C LEU A 39 -4.41 -2.44 2.70
N LYS A 40 -4.52 -2.63 1.39
CA LYS A 40 -5.43 -1.83 0.58
C LYS A 40 -6.87 -1.99 1.03
N LYS A 41 -7.28 -3.23 1.27
CA LYS A 41 -8.64 -3.51 1.74
C LYS A 41 -8.89 -2.87 3.10
N GLY A 42 -7.90 -2.89 3.97
CA GLY A 42 -8.00 -2.27 5.28
C GLY A 42 -8.24 -0.78 5.17
N VAL A 43 -7.48 -0.11 4.31
CA VAL A 43 -7.62 1.33 4.11
C VAL A 43 -8.99 1.66 3.53
N LEU A 44 -9.42 0.91 2.52
CA LEU A 44 -10.72 1.14 1.88
C LEU A 44 -11.87 0.89 2.84
N LYS A 45 -11.73 -0.11 3.70
CA LYS A 45 -12.78 -0.45 4.66
C LYS A 45 -12.89 0.60 5.75
N GLU A 46 -11.76 1.12 6.18
CA GLU A 46 -11.73 2.10 7.27
C GLU A 46 -12.04 3.51 6.79
N GLY A 47 -11.76 3.72 5.56
CA GLY A 47 -11.78 5.01 4.97
C GLY A 47 -12.83 5.69 4.62
#